data_dbf040880ec39689b2853606f0bc341e
#
_entry.id   dbf040880ec39689b2853606f0bc341e
#
_cell.length_a   1.000
_cell.length_b   1.000
_cell.length_c   1.000
_cell.angle_alpha   90.00
_cell.angle_beta   90.00
_cell.angle_gamma   90.00
#
_symmetry.space_group_name_H-M   'P 1'
#
loop_
_entity.id
_entity.type
_entity.pdbx_description
1 polymer ?
#
loop_
_entity_poly.entity_id
_entity_poly.type
_entity_poly.pdbx_seq_one_letter_code
_entity_poly.pdbx_strand_id
1 'polypeptide(L)'
;MRLRSSDLPLKRIGLISLAILLSSLAFAKPDLLTHRLDTLANSQPLPNETSMPEIKLANNAPILPFEIQVSDTAIEDLQRRLAATRMPDQLAQTSWEYGTDSSYLAELLSYWQNDFDWREQESELNQFDQFKTEIDGLDMHFIHQRSENPDAIPLMVVHGWPGSVAEFTKIIGPLTDPAAHGGNIADSYHVIAPSLPGFGFSEKPNQAGYSPEKFAHILAALMERLGYEQYAIAGGDWGAIINRYLANNYPDRLIGLHSNMVLANPPADEALRNNVSEAESTLREARTAYMQNEVGYQQIQRTKPQSLGYGLNDSPAGLAAWIVEKFHGWTDMPQGADGDLDNHFTKDELLTNISIYWFTETITSSARIYYESSKTPVAKPIEYIDVPTGAAVYPAEIYITPKSWVEAAYDLRHYTLMDQGGHFAALEQPESYINELNTFFRLLR
;
A
#
# COMPACT_ATOMS: atom_id res chain seq x y z
N MET A 1 -65.84 -15.83 -22.63
CA MET A 1 -64.92 -16.87 -23.08
C MET A 1 -63.77 -16.94 -22.05
N ARG A 2 -63.75 -17.95 -21.20
CA ARG A 2 -62.78 -18.14 -20.10
C ARG A 2 -61.49 -18.69 -20.68
N LEU A 3 -60.34 -18.17 -20.28
CA LEU A 3 -59.09 -18.89 -20.34
C LEU A 3 -58.34 -18.74 -19.02
N ARG A 4 -57.84 -19.86 -18.58
CA ARG A 4 -57.34 -20.21 -17.25
C ARG A 4 -55.95 -19.64 -16.97
N SER A 5 -55.73 -19.33 -15.69
CA SER A 5 -54.45 -19.22 -15.04
C SER A 5 -53.62 -20.50 -15.18
N SER A 6 -52.32 -20.38 -15.46
CA SER A 6 -51.35 -21.44 -15.26
C SER A 6 -50.22 -20.93 -14.36
N ASP A 7 -50.17 -21.52 -13.17
CA ASP A 7 -49.11 -21.38 -12.17
C ASP A 7 -47.79 -21.87 -12.73
N LEU A 8 -46.72 -21.09 -12.51
CA LEU A 8 -45.35 -21.53 -12.64
C LEU A 8 -44.64 -21.30 -11.29
N PRO A 9 -43.93 -22.29 -10.78
CA PRO A 9 -43.36 -22.23 -9.43
C PRO A 9 -42.09 -21.38 -9.37
N LEU A 10 -42.04 -20.49 -8.37
CA LEU A 10 -40.82 -19.83 -7.92
C LEU A 10 -39.78 -20.87 -7.50
N LYS A 11 -38.78 -21.10 -8.32
CA LYS A 11 -37.58 -21.78 -7.94
C LYS A 11 -36.65 -20.80 -7.24
N ARG A 12 -36.33 -21.14 -5.99
CA ARG A 12 -35.33 -20.55 -5.11
C ARG A 12 -34.04 -20.26 -5.88
N ILE A 13 -33.68 -18.99 -5.98
CA ILE A 13 -32.31 -18.59 -6.29
C ILE A 13 -31.55 -18.70 -4.98
N GLY A 14 -30.75 -19.74 -4.90
CA GLY A 14 -29.89 -19.99 -3.76
C GLY A 14 -28.78 -18.94 -3.67
N LEU A 15 -28.52 -18.54 -2.44
CA LEU A 15 -27.35 -17.77 -2.03
C LEU A 15 -26.07 -18.32 -2.68
N ILE A 16 -25.47 -17.55 -3.56
CA ILE A 16 -24.05 -17.73 -3.90
C ILE A 16 -23.31 -16.69 -3.06
N SER A 17 -22.86 -17.18 -1.92
CA SER A 17 -22.00 -16.45 -0.97
C SER A 17 -20.61 -16.21 -1.54
N LEU A 18 -20.26 -14.98 -1.63
CA LEU A 18 -19.17 -14.26 -0.99
C LEU A 18 -17.95 -15.08 -0.56
N ALA A 19 -17.02 -15.32 -1.49
CA ALA A 19 -15.68 -15.83 -1.23
C ALA A 19 -14.74 -15.50 -2.39
N ILE A 20 -14.57 -14.24 -2.77
CA ILE A 20 -13.70 -13.85 -3.89
C ILE A 20 -12.80 -12.67 -3.50
N LEU A 21 -12.14 -12.70 -2.35
CA LEU A 21 -11.07 -11.71 -2.10
C LEU A 21 -9.92 -12.19 -1.20
N LEU A 22 -9.92 -13.45 -0.78
CA LEU A 22 -8.79 -14.03 -0.02
C LEU A 22 -8.40 -15.44 -0.52
N SER A 23 -8.69 -15.79 -1.77
CA SER A 23 -8.34 -17.09 -2.33
C SER A 23 -7.36 -16.97 -3.50
N SER A 24 -6.11 -16.65 -3.21
CA SER A 24 -5.00 -17.17 -4.02
C SER A 24 -4.71 -18.67 -3.69
N LEU A 25 -5.55 -19.30 -2.86
CA LEU A 25 -5.47 -20.72 -2.49
C LEU A 25 -6.88 -21.32 -2.55
N ALA A 26 -7.27 -21.85 -3.68
CA ALA A 26 -8.24 -22.89 -3.94
C ALA A 26 -9.15 -22.60 -5.15
N PHE A 27 -8.69 -22.90 -6.33
CA PHE A 27 -9.54 -23.35 -7.42
C PHE A 27 -8.97 -24.65 -8.00
N ALA A 28 -9.21 -25.74 -7.29
CA ALA A 28 -9.22 -27.07 -7.90
C ALA A 28 -10.67 -27.55 -7.94
N LYS A 29 -11.17 -27.86 -9.14
CA LYS A 29 -12.48 -28.49 -9.33
C LYS A 29 -12.50 -29.86 -8.65
N PRO A 30 -13.61 -30.29 -8.01
CA PRO A 30 -13.69 -31.57 -7.30
C PRO A 30 -13.41 -32.82 -8.16
N ASP A 31 -13.60 -32.72 -9.47
CA ASP A 31 -13.50 -33.90 -10.36
C ASP A 31 -12.07 -34.24 -10.83
N LEU A 32 -11.06 -33.50 -10.38
CA LEU A 32 -9.64 -33.81 -10.66
C LEU A 32 -8.89 -34.43 -9.50
N LEU A 33 -9.56 -34.67 -8.36
CA LEU A 33 -8.92 -35.20 -7.15
C LEU A 33 -8.83 -36.73 -7.12
N THR A 34 -9.66 -37.45 -7.87
CA THR A 34 -9.66 -38.91 -7.87
C THR A 34 -8.59 -39.55 -8.78
N HIS A 35 -8.05 -38.83 -9.75
CA HIS A 35 -6.99 -39.34 -10.64
C HIS A 35 -5.56 -38.99 -10.26
N ARG A 36 -5.36 -38.21 -9.18
CA ARG A 36 -4.02 -37.81 -8.71
C ARG A 36 -3.53 -38.51 -7.45
N LEU A 37 -4.37 -39.28 -6.78
CA LEU A 37 -3.95 -39.99 -5.57
C LEU A 37 -3.11 -41.26 -5.86
N ASP A 38 -3.23 -41.85 -7.04
CA ASP A 38 -2.45 -43.04 -7.41
C ASP A 38 -1.04 -42.72 -7.97
N THR A 39 -0.73 -41.46 -8.27
CA THR A 39 0.60 -41.04 -8.75
C THR A 39 1.48 -40.42 -7.66
N LEU A 40 0.97 -40.20 -6.46
CA LEU A 40 1.72 -39.65 -5.31
C LEU A 40 2.40 -40.70 -4.42
N ALA A 41 2.16 -41.98 -4.66
CA ALA A 41 2.80 -43.03 -3.88
C ALA A 41 4.27 -43.31 -4.27
N ASN A 42 4.82 -42.65 -5.29
CA ASN A 42 6.22 -42.79 -5.75
C ASN A 42 6.96 -41.46 -5.91
N SER A 43 6.57 -40.42 -5.22
CA SER A 43 7.34 -39.18 -5.21
C SER A 43 8.46 -39.25 -4.16
N GLN A 44 9.69 -39.04 -4.61
CA GLN A 44 10.86 -38.79 -3.77
C GLN A 44 10.49 -37.75 -2.68
N PRO A 45 11.07 -37.86 -1.46
CA PRO A 45 10.82 -36.85 -0.42
C PRO A 45 11.11 -35.47 -0.99
N LEU A 46 10.17 -34.52 -0.74
CA LEU A 46 10.36 -33.12 -1.04
C LEU A 46 11.71 -32.70 -0.46
N PRO A 47 12.52 -31.91 -1.17
CA PRO A 47 13.75 -31.37 -0.59
C PRO A 47 13.37 -30.60 0.66
N ASN A 48 14.13 -30.89 1.73
CA ASN A 48 14.05 -30.26 3.04
C ASN A 48 13.76 -28.77 2.96
N GLU A 49 13.01 -28.32 3.97
CA GLU A 49 12.80 -26.92 4.35
C GLU A 49 13.61 -25.95 3.50
N THR A 50 12.94 -25.26 2.59
CA THR A 50 13.55 -24.16 1.86
C THR A 50 13.86 -23.08 2.90
N SER A 51 15.05 -23.19 3.50
CA SER A 51 15.64 -22.06 4.22
C SER A 51 15.59 -20.87 3.27
N MET A 52 14.96 -19.79 3.73
CA MET A 52 14.97 -18.54 2.99
C MET A 52 16.39 -18.23 2.55
N PRO A 53 16.62 -17.77 1.32
CA PRO A 53 17.95 -17.33 0.93
C PRO A 53 18.37 -16.23 1.89
N GLU A 54 19.50 -16.44 2.55
CA GLU A 54 20.12 -15.46 3.42
C GLU A 54 20.28 -14.16 2.67
N ILE A 55 19.70 -13.07 3.21
CA ILE A 55 19.89 -11.74 2.61
C ILE A 55 21.36 -11.43 2.68
N LYS A 56 21.95 -11.21 1.53
CA LYS A 56 23.33 -10.73 1.44
C LYS A 56 23.36 -9.27 1.88
N LEU A 57 23.55 -9.03 3.16
CA LEU A 57 24.13 -7.77 3.59
C LEU A 57 25.52 -7.73 2.93
N ALA A 58 25.70 -6.85 1.95
CA ALA A 58 27.05 -6.51 1.52
C ALA A 58 27.75 -5.94 2.75
N ASN A 59 28.55 -6.78 3.42
CA ASN A 59 29.24 -6.40 4.64
C ASN A 59 30.01 -5.12 4.35
N ASN A 60 29.58 -4.00 4.94
CA ASN A 60 30.14 -2.65 4.84
C ASN A 60 29.77 -1.81 3.59
N ALA A 61 28.66 -2.04 2.90
CA ALA A 61 28.21 -1.03 1.94
C ALA A 61 27.96 0.31 2.67
N PRO A 62 28.51 1.42 2.18
CA PRO A 62 28.35 2.70 2.86
C PRO A 62 26.90 3.19 2.76
N ILE A 63 26.48 3.97 3.76
CA ILE A 63 25.29 4.79 3.68
C ILE A 63 25.72 6.12 3.09
N LEU A 64 25.25 6.43 1.88
CA LEU A 64 25.64 7.64 1.16
C LEU A 64 24.49 8.65 1.17
N PRO A 65 24.76 9.93 1.42
CA PRO A 65 23.77 10.98 1.21
C PRO A 65 23.21 10.92 -0.22
N PHE A 66 21.92 11.17 -0.35
CA PHE A 66 21.23 11.21 -1.64
C PHE A 66 20.45 12.51 -1.75
N GLU A 67 20.48 13.11 -2.90
CA GLU A 67 19.70 14.30 -3.26
C GLU A 67 18.94 13.98 -4.55
N ILE A 68 17.65 14.29 -4.56
CA ILE A 68 16.84 14.16 -5.77
C ILE A 68 17.30 15.24 -6.74
N GLN A 69 17.69 14.85 -7.94
CA GLN A 69 18.13 15.74 -8.99
C GLN A 69 17.71 15.23 -10.35
N VAL A 70 16.51 15.64 -10.77
CA VAL A 70 15.99 15.32 -12.10
C VAL A 70 16.66 16.24 -13.13
N SER A 71 17.13 15.69 -14.23
CA SER A 71 17.77 16.48 -15.28
C SER A 71 16.76 17.40 -16.00
N ASP A 72 17.20 18.58 -16.43
CA ASP A 72 16.35 19.50 -17.22
C ASP A 72 15.83 18.82 -18.49
N THR A 73 16.63 17.96 -19.11
CA THR A 73 16.20 17.19 -20.30
C THR A 73 15.06 16.23 -20.01
N ALA A 74 14.97 15.65 -18.80
CA ALA A 74 13.85 14.81 -18.41
C ALA A 74 12.58 15.63 -18.19
N ILE A 75 12.70 16.82 -17.61
CA ILE A 75 11.59 17.76 -17.44
C ILE A 75 11.09 18.26 -18.81
N GLU A 76 12.01 18.63 -19.72
CA GLU A 76 11.67 19.03 -21.08
C GLU A 76 10.98 17.89 -21.87
N ASP A 77 11.41 16.64 -21.69
CA ASP A 77 10.76 15.48 -22.32
C ASP A 77 9.33 15.29 -21.79
N LEU A 78 9.12 15.43 -20.47
CA LEU A 78 7.78 15.42 -19.87
C LEU A 78 6.88 16.49 -20.49
N GLN A 79 7.35 17.75 -20.54
CA GLN A 79 6.60 18.87 -21.10
C GLN A 79 6.22 18.62 -22.57
N ARG A 80 7.15 18.11 -23.35
CA ARG A 80 6.91 17.75 -24.76
C ARG A 80 5.85 16.64 -24.91
N ARG A 81 5.86 15.63 -24.02
CA ARG A 81 4.89 14.53 -24.03
C ARG A 81 3.50 14.99 -23.57
N LEU A 82 3.42 15.84 -22.55
CA LEU A 82 2.17 16.46 -22.12
C LEU A 82 1.53 17.25 -23.25
N ALA A 83 2.29 18.08 -23.95
CA ALA A 83 1.82 18.86 -25.10
C ALA A 83 1.34 17.97 -26.28
N ALA A 84 1.83 16.73 -26.38
CA ALA A 84 1.46 15.78 -27.42
C ALA A 84 0.37 14.78 -27.00
N THR A 85 -0.25 14.99 -25.85
CA THR A 85 -1.29 14.09 -25.32
C THR A 85 -2.48 13.99 -26.26
N ARG A 86 -2.92 12.75 -26.51
CA ARG A 86 -4.15 12.45 -27.24
C ARG A 86 -5.18 11.91 -26.27
N MET A 87 -6.14 12.73 -25.91
CA MET A 87 -7.22 12.32 -25.02
C MET A 87 -8.16 11.30 -25.73
N PRO A 88 -8.59 10.24 -25.04
CA PRO A 88 -9.67 9.38 -25.55
C PRO A 88 -11.01 10.12 -25.51
N ASP A 89 -12.03 9.56 -26.17
CA ASP A 89 -13.41 9.96 -25.96
C ASP A 89 -13.93 9.47 -24.61
N GLN A 90 -14.94 10.18 -24.07
CA GLN A 90 -15.68 9.76 -22.88
C GLN A 90 -17.17 9.81 -23.18
N LEU A 91 -17.93 8.85 -22.63
CA LEU A 91 -19.37 8.86 -22.70
C LEU A 91 -19.94 10.03 -21.88
N ALA A 92 -20.97 10.69 -22.40
CA ALA A 92 -21.59 11.80 -21.69
C ALA A 92 -22.21 11.34 -20.34
N GLN A 93 -21.99 12.12 -19.28
CA GLN A 93 -22.58 11.91 -17.96
C GLN A 93 -22.08 10.64 -17.22
N THR A 94 -20.90 10.13 -17.56
CA THR A 94 -20.30 8.98 -16.88
C THR A 94 -19.36 9.34 -15.75
N SER A 95 -18.82 10.59 -15.73
CA SER A 95 -17.87 11.04 -14.70
C SER A 95 -16.81 9.94 -14.40
N TRP A 96 -16.58 9.59 -13.15
CA TRP A 96 -15.62 8.57 -12.72
C TRP A 96 -16.11 7.11 -12.84
N GLU A 97 -17.34 6.87 -13.28
CA GLU A 97 -17.92 5.50 -13.34
C GLU A 97 -17.15 4.55 -14.26
N TYR A 98 -16.55 5.09 -15.33
CA TYR A 98 -15.76 4.33 -16.30
C TYR A 98 -14.23 4.42 -16.07
N GLY A 99 -13.81 4.99 -14.96
CA GLY A 99 -12.43 5.30 -14.62
C GLY A 99 -12.22 6.81 -14.51
N THR A 100 -11.00 7.27 -14.69
CA THR A 100 -10.65 8.68 -14.53
C THR A 100 -11.46 9.59 -15.43
N ASP A 101 -12.15 10.58 -14.82
CA ASP A 101 -12.92 11.58 -15.55
C ASP A 101 -12.04 12.39 -16.50
N SER A 102 -12.45 12.52 -17.76
CA SER A 102 -11.64 13.17 -18.78
C SER A 102 -11.50 14.68 -18.57
N SER A 103 -12.50 15.33 -17.96
CA SER A 103 -12.46 16.77 -17.69
C SER A 103 -11.47 17.07 -16.56
N TYR A 104 -11.53 16.29 -15.48
CA TYR A 104 -10.57 16.36 -14.37
C TYR A 104 -9.14 16.09 -14.86
N LEU A 105 -8.96 15.01 -15.63
CA LEU A 105 -7.64 14.66 -16.16
C LEU A 105 -7.10 15.76 -17.07
N ALA A 106 -7.93 16.34 -17.95
CA ALA A 106 -7.49 17.43 -18.83
C ALA A 106 -7.03 18.65 -18.03
N GLU A 107 -7.74 18.99 -16.95
CA GLU A 107 -7.35 20.07 -16.05
C GLU A 107 -6.04 19.77 -15.32
N LEU A 108 -5.90 18.56 -14.76
CA LEU A 108 -4.68 18.11 -14.08
C LEU A 108 -3.47 18.11 -15.01
N LEU A 109 -3.63 17.64 -16.25
CA LEU A 109 -2.55 17.66 -17.25
C LEU A 109 -2.18 19.07 -17.67
N SER A 110 -3.16 19.98 -17.79
CA SER A 110 -2.91 21.39 -18.07
C SER A 110 -2.12 22.04 -16.92
N TYR A 111 -2.50 21.76 -15.68
CA TYR A 111 -1.78 22.21 -14.50
C TYR A 111 -0.36 21.65 -14.46
N TRP A 112 -0.18 20.36 -14.72
CA TRP A 112 1.13 19.70 -14.77
C TRP A 112 2.06 20.30 -15.82
N GLN A 113 1.49 20.75 -16.94
CA GLN A 113 2.24 21.34 -18.04
C GLN A 113 2.62 22.81 -17.80
N ASN A 114 1.74 23.60 -17.14
CA ASN A 114 1.85 25.05 -17.17
C ASN A 114 2.12 25.71 -15.81
N ASP A 115 1.67 25.05 -14.72
CA ASP A 115 1.63 25.67 -13.39
C ASP A 115 2.46 24.88 -12.36
N PHE A 116 2.57 23.55 -12.50
CA PHE A 116 3.33 22.69 -11.60
C PHE A 116 4.84 22.90 -11.78
N ASP A 117 5.52 23.26 -10.69
CA ASP A 117 6.99 23.41 -10.66
C ASP A 117 7.66 22.21 -9.98
N TRP A 118 8.20 21.28 -10.79
CA TRP A 118 8.95 20.15 -10.24
C TRP A 118 10.14 20.60 -9.39
N ARG A 119 10.81 21.71 -9.71
CA ARG A 119 11.97 22.18 -8.94
C ARG A 119 11.60 22.61 -7.52
N GLU A 120 10.40 23.18 -7.35
CA GLU A 120 9.86 23.47 -6.02
C GLU A 120 9.61 22.18 -5.25
N GLN A 121 8.92 21.20 -5.84
CA GLN A 121 8.63 19.91 -5.21
C GLN A 121 9.90 19.09 -4.91
N GLU A 122 10.86 19.10 -5.83
CA GLU A 122 12.18 18.50 -5.65
C GLU A 122 12.92 19.13 -4.44
N SER A 123 12.85 20.45 -4.32
CA SER A 123 13.43 21.20 -3.19
C SER A 123 12.72 20.86 -1.87
N GLU A 124 11.38 20.74 -1.88
CA GLU A 124 10.62 20.33 -0.69
C GLU A 124 10.96 18.89 -0.25
N LEU A 125 11.06 17.97 -1.18
CA LEU A 125 11.48 16.60 -0.86
C LEU A 125 12.93 16.56 -0.34
N ASN A 126 13.82 17.39 -0.88
CA ASN A 126 15.22 17.48 -0.46
C ASN A 126 15.44 18.23 0.87
N GLN A 127 14.39 18.74 1.52
CA GLN A 127 14.49 19.24 2.90
C GLN A 127 14.68 18.11 3.91
N PHE A 128 14.31 16.89 3.57
CA PHE A 128 14.53 15.71 4.40
C PHE A 128 15.92 15.11 4.14
N ASP A 129 16.55 14.60 5.19
CA ASP A 129 17.79 13.85 5.07
C ASP A 129 17.53 12.53 4.33
N GLN A 130 18.10 12.39 3.13
CA GLN A 130 17.91 11.25 2.25
C GLN A 130 19.23 10.50 2.02
N PHE A 131 19.13 9.20 1.88
CA PHE A 131 20.29 8.32 1.76
C PHE A 131 20.04 7.17 0.79
N LYS A 132 21.15 6.57 0.32
CA LYS A 132 21.16 5.27 -0.35
C LYS A 132 22.16 4.33 0.29
N THR A 133 21.85 3.04 0.29
CA THR A 133 22.77 1.96 0.68
C THR A 133 22.42 0.69 -0.08
N GLU A 134 23.43 -0.12 -0.37
CA GLU A 134 23.20 -1.42 -1.03
C GLU A 134 22.69 -2.46 -0.02
N ILE A 135 21.56 -3.08 -0.32
CA ILE A 135 21.01 -4.23 0.41
C ILE A 135 20.56 -5.27 -0.61
N ASP A 136 21.00 -6.51 -0.47
CA ASP A 136 20.68 -7.62 -1.35
C ASP A 136 20.99 -7.35 -2.85
N GLY A 137 22.04 -6.53 -3.10
CA GLY A 137 22.45 -6.13 -4.44
C GLY A 137 21.58 -5.06 -5.08
N LEU A 138 20.74 -4.36 -4.30
CA LEU A 138 19.93 -3.22 -4.74
C LEU A 138 20.34 -1.95 -3.99
N ASP A 139 20.47 -0.85 -4.70
CA ASP A 139 20.60 0.48 -4.11
C ASP A 139 19.26 0.92 -3.52
N MET A 140 19.13 0.79 -2.21
CA MET A 140 17.93 1.16 -1.46
C MET A 140 17.97 2.63 -1.06
N HIS A 141 17.00 3.39 -1.54
CA HIS A 141 16.75 4.78 -1.14
C HIS A 141 15.85 4.82 0.10
N PHE A 142 16.12 5.76 1.01
CA PHE A 142 15.27 6.03 2.15
C PHE A 142 15.46 7.46 2.68
N ILE A 143 14.41 8.03 3.22
CA ILE A 143 14.46 9.20 4.10
C ILE A 143 14.85 8.71 5.49
N HIS A 144 15.75 9.39 6.17
CA HIS A 144 16.08 9.12 7.56
C HIS A 144 16.21 10.42 8.34
N GLN A 145 15.07 10.93 8.78
CA GLN A 145 14.98 12.15 9.56
C GLN A 145 15.07 11.83 11.04
N ARG A 146 16.12 12.35 11.69
CA ARG A 146 16.36 12.12 13.12
C ARG A 146 15.75 13.24 13.95
N SER A 147 15.15 12.86 15.08
CA SER A 147 14.81 13.79 16.14
C SER A 147 16.06 14.22 16.92
N GLU A 148 16.06 15.42 17.45
CA GLU A 148 17.03 15.90 18.44
C GLU A 148 16.92 15.20 19.79
N ASN A 149 15.76 14.55 20.06
CA ASN A 149 15.55 13.78 21.28
C ASN A 149 16.31 12.44 21.18
N PRO A 150 17.31 12.19 22.06
CA PRO A 150 18.07 10.93 22.02
C PRO A 150 17.23 9.69 22.38
N ASP A 151 16.09 9.89 23.08
CA ASP A 151 15.17 8.82 23.48
C ASP A 151 14.03 8.62 22.48
N ALA A 152 14.09 9.24 21.29
CA ALA A 152 13.11 9.09 20.25
C ALA A 152 13.05 7.63 19.75
N ILE A 153 11.82 7.11 19.57
CA ILE A 153 11.62 5.76 19.04
C ILE A 153 11.99 5.74 17.55
N PRO A 154 12.86 4.81 17.07
CA PRO A 154 13.02 4.58 15.64
C PRO A 154 11.70 4.06 15.05
N LEU A 155 11.12 4.80 14.10
CA LEU A 155 9.86 4.46 13.43
C LEU A 155 10.09 4.32 11.93
N MET A 156 9.89 3.13 11.42
CA MET A 156 9.85 2.92 9.97
C MET A 156 8.41 3.03 9.46
N VAL A 157 8.17 3.96 8.53
CA VAL A 157 6.89 4.14 7.85
C VAL A 157 7.00 3.59 6.42
N VAL A 158 6.11 2.67 6.07
CA VAL A 158 6.21 1.90 4.81
C VAL A 158 5.00 2.18 3.93
N HIS A 159 5.28 2.76 2.75
CA HIS A 159 4.26 3.10 1.75
C HIS A 159 3.79 1.87 0.94
N GLY A 160 2.84 2.09 0.04
CA GLY A 160 2.34 1.08 -0.88
C GLY A 160 2.24 1.56 -2.33
N TRP A 161 1.33 0.97 -3.10
CA TRP A 161 1.04 1.32 -4.47
C TRP A 161 -0.37 1.94 -4.59
N PRO A 162 -0.58 3.06 -5.30
CA PRO A 162 0.36 3.81 -6.13
C PRO A 162 1.09 4.95 -5.41
N GLY A 163 1.38 4.79 -4.13
CA GLY A 163 2.06 5.77 -3.33
C GLY A 163 3.58 5.71 -3.43
N SER A 164 4.23 6.56 -2.66
CA SER A 164 5.68 6.68 -2.52
C SER A 164 6.03 7.31 -1.17
N VAL A 165 7.30 7.64 -0.96
CA VAL A 165 7.73 8.41 0.22
C VAL A 165 7.04 9.79 0.33
N ALA A 166 6.47 10.30 -0.76
CA ALA A 166 5.70 11.55 -0.75
C ALA A 166 4.45 11.48 0.13
N GLU A 167 3.89 10.29 0.39
CA GLU A 167 2.76 10.12 1.32
C GLU A 167 3.07 10.60 2.73
N PHE A 168 4.35 10.62 3.13
CA PHE A 168 4.76 10.88 4.50
C PHE A 168 5.30 12.30 4.74
N THR A 169 5.36 13.13 3.70
CA THR A 169 5.95 14.49 3.80
C THR A 169 5.28 15.37 4.88
N LYS A 170 3.97 15.23 5.06
CA LYS A 170 3.22 15.99 6.08
C LYS A 170 3.45 15.50 7.51
N ILE A 171 3.90 14.26 7.70
CA ILE A 171 4.02 13.67 9.04
C ILE A 171 5.46 13.59 9.54
N ILE A 172 6.46 13.62 8.66
CA ILE A 172 7.88 13.47 9.06
C ILE A 172 8.29 14.58 10.03
N GLY A 173 8.06 15.84 9.69
CA GLY A 173 8.40 16.99 10.56
C GLY A 173 7.74 16.90 11.94
N PRO A 174 6.41 16.80 12.01
CA PRO A 174 5.69 16.68 13.29
C PRO A 174 6.09 15.45 14.13
N LEU A 175 6.48 14.34 13.51
CA LEU A 175 6.95 13.15 14.23
C LEU A 175 8.39 13.29 14.73
N THR A 176 9.26 14.02 14.03
CA THR A 176 10.66 14.19 14.42
C THR A 176 10.89 15.33 15.38
N ASP A 177 10.16 16.43 15.22
CA ASP A 177 10.15 17.59 16.13
C ASP A 177 8.72 18.00 16.52
N PRO A 178 8.05 17.19 17.33
CA PRO A 178 6.68 17.49 17.75
C PRO A 178 6.57 18.83 18.51
N ALA A 179 7.64 19.29 19.18
CA ALA A 179 7.60 20.55 19.92
C ALA A 179 7.45 21.77 19.01
N ALA A 180 8.08 21.78 17.84
CA ALA A 180 7.89 22.81 16.82
C ALA A 180 6.47 22.82 16.22
N HIS A 181 5.74 21.71 16.36
CA HIS A 181 4.38 21.52 15.85
C HIS A 181 3.31 21.48 16.95
N GLY A 182 3.61 21.98 18.15
CA GLY A 182 2.65 22.06 19.27
C GLY A 182 2.43 20.76 20.04
N GLY A 183 3.20 19.72 19.75
CA GLY A 183 3.19 18.44 20.43
C GLY A 183 4.18 18.34 21.60
N ASN A 184 4.35 17.12 22.12
CA ASN A 184 5.26 16.83 23.22
C ASN A 184 6.53 16.17 22.69
N ILE A 185 7.71 16.68 23.08
CA ILE A 185 9.01 16.10 22.68
C ILE A 185 9.13 14.62 23.07
N ALA A 186 8.45 14.18 24.13
CA ALA A 186 8.43 12.77 24.51
C ALA A 186 7.77 11.86 23.46
N ASP A 187 7.01 12.41 22.52
CA ASP A 187 6.37 11.66 21.41
C ASP A 187 7.18 11.67 20.12
N SER A 188 8.44 12.11 20.19
CA SER A 188 9.29 12.16 19.00
C SER A 188 9.76 10.79 18.53
N TYR A 189 10.04 10.73 17.21
CA TYR A 189 10.54 9.55 16.52
C TYR A 189 11.77 9.89 15.67
N HIS A 190 12.66 8.92 15.48
CA HIS A 190 13.57 8.91 14.34
C HIS A 190 12.79 8.25 13.19
N VAL A 191 12.42 9.01 12.17
CA VAL A 191 11.57 8.50 11.08
C VAL A 191 12.42 7.95 9.96
N ILE A 192 12.17 6.70 9.57
CA ILE A 192 12.75 6.05 8.41
C ILE A 192 11.64 5.76 7.41
N ALA A 193 11.70 6.37 6.21
CA ALA A 193 10.73 6.15 5.13
C ALA A 193 11.46 5.60 3.89
N PRO A 194 11.55 4.27 3.72
CA PRO A 194 12.19 3.68 2.56
C PRO A 194 11.32 3.80 1.31
N SER A 195 11.95 4.07 0.15
CA SER A 195 11.35 3.67 -1.12
C SER A 195 11.45 2.16 -1.27
N LEU A 196 10.34 1.47 -1.47
CA LEU A 196 10.34 0.02 -1.65
C LEU A 196 11.18 -0.41 -2.88
N PRO A 197 11.75 -1.63 -2.93
CA PRO A 197 12.47 -2.11 -4.11
C PRO A 197 11.63 -1.97 -5.39
N GLY A 198 12.17 -1.25 -6.38
CA GLY A 198 11.47 -0.97 -7.63
C GLY A 198 10.45 0.16 -7.60
N PHE A 199 10.38 0.92 -6.50
CA PHE A 199 9.57 2.13 -6.34
C PHE A 199 10.47 3.34 -6.17
N GLY A 200 9.99 4.50 -6.61
CA GLY A 200 10.64 5.78 -6.39
C GLY A 200 12.14 5.73 -6.72
N PHE A 201 12.98 6.13 -5.79
CA PHE A 201 14.41 6.28 -6.01
C PHE A 201 15.24 5.03 -5.65
N SER A 202 14.61 3.93 -5.21
CA SER A 202 15.26 2.63 -5.04
C SER A 202 15.47 1.91 -6.37
N GLU A 203 16.50 1.08 -6.45
CA GLU A 203 16.82 0.31 -7.65
C GLU A 203 15.70 -0.69 -7.98
N LYS A 204 15.51 -0.90 -9.29
CA LYS A 204 14.53 -1.83 -9.82
C LYS A 204 15.10 -3.25 -9.81
N PRO A 205 14.46 -4.22 -9.12
CA PRO A 205 14.88 -5.62 -9.21
C PRO A 205 14.93 -6.10 -10.68
N ASN A 206 16.03 -6.73 -11.06
CA ASN A 206 16.26 -7.25 -12.40
C ASN A 206 15.97 -8.76 -12.53
N GLN A 207 15.50 -9.40 -11.44
CA GLN A 207 15.15 -10.81 -11.36
C GLN A 207 13.83 -11.01 -10.64
N ALA A 208 13.19 -12.17 -10.83
CA ALA A 208 11.97 -12.56 -10.12
C ALA A 208 12.25 -12.91 -8.65
N GLY A 209 11.18 -13.03 -7.84
CA GLY A 209 11.25 -13.45 -6.44
C GLY A 209 11.19 -12.29 -5.42
N TYR A 210 11.02 -11.06 -5.86
CA TYR A 210 10.90 -9.90 -4.98
C TYR A 210 9.44 -9.77 -4.48
N SER A 211 9.05 -10.73 -3.65
CA SER A 211 7.74 -10.77 -2.98
C SER A 211 7.67 -9.80 -1.79
N PRO A 212 6.47 -9.55 -1.23
CA PRO A 212 6.32 -8.76 0.00
C PRO A 212 7.12 -9.34 1.19
N GLU A 213 7.24 -10.67 1.29
CA GLU A 213 8.09 -11.30 2.32
C GLU A 213 9.58 -10.99 2.09
N LYS A 214 10.04 -11.02 0.83
CA LYS A 214 11.41 -10.61 0.49
C LYS A 214 11.66 -9.13 0.80
N PHE A 215 10.66 -8.26 0.56
CA PHE A 215 10.76 -6.85 0.93
C PHE A 215 10.89 -6.67 2.45
N ALA A 216 10.14 -7.44 3.24
CA ALA A 216 10.26 -7.42 4.70
C ALA A 216 11.69 -7.74 5.17
N HIS A 217 12.35 -8.73 4.56
CA HIS A 217 13.74 -9.04 4.88
C HIS A 217 14.71 -7.91 4.50
N ILE A 218 14.50 -7.28 3.34
CA ILE A 218 15.31 -6.13 2.90
C ILE A 218 15.16 -4.96 3.88
N LEU A 219 13.94 -4.67 4.33
CA LEU A 219 13.68 -3.61 5.29
C LEU A 219 14.24 -3.92 6.69
N ALA A 220 14.16 -5.18 7.15
CA ALA A 220 14.83 -5.60 8.39
C ALA A 220 16.34 -5.40 8.32
N ALA A 221 16.93 -5.72 7.17
CA ALA A 221 18.37 -5.52 6.92
C ALA A 221 18.74 -4.03 6.83
N LEU A 222 17.84 -3.17 6.32
CA LEU A 222 18.03 -1.72 6.35
C LEU A 222 18.10 -1.20 7.78
N MET A 223 17.16 -1.59 8.65
CA MET A 223 17.15 -1.17 10.05
C MET A 223 18.37 -1.66 10.81
N GLU A 224 18.83 -2.87 10.53
CA GLU A 224 20.10 -3.39 11.07
C GLU A 224 21.33 -2.58 10.60
N ARG A 225 21.38 -2.22 9.32
CA ARG A 225 22.41 -1.37 8.72
C ARG A 225 22.46 0.02 9.39
N LEU A 226 21.32 0.56 9.76
CA LEU A 226 21.19 1.83 10.47
C LEU A 226 21.55 1.73 11.97
N GLY A 227 21.77 0.52 12.48
CA GLY A 227 22.15 0.26 13.88
C GLY A 227 20.97 0.21 14.84
N TYR A 228 19.74 0.06 14.34
CA TYR A 228 18.55 -0.07 15.17
C TYR A 228 18.29 -1.54 15.52
N GLU A 229 18.51 -1.90 16.78
CA GLU A 229 18.25 -3.26 17.29
C GLU A 229 16.73 -3.48 17.47
N GLN A 230 16.03 -2.46 17.97
CA GLN A 230 14.57 -2.46 18.11
C GLN A 230 13.98 -1.20 17.48
N TYR A 231 12.81 -1.33 16.84
CA TYR A 231 12.14 -0.25 16.15
C TYR A 231 10.63 -0.48 16.06
N ALA A 232 9.90 0.61 15.88
CA ALA A 232 8.47 0.61 15.57
C ALA A 232 8.28 0.57 14.05
N ILE A 233 7.14 0.01 13.61
CA ILE A 233 6.76 0.00 12.21
C ILE A 233 5.33 0.50 12.03
N ALA A 234 5.07 1.26 10.96
CA ALA A 234 3.73 1.71 10.59
C ALA A 234 3.54 1.68 9.06
N GLY A 235 2.28 1.58 8.61
CA GLY A 235 1.96 1.65 7.19
C GLY A 235 0.61 1.06 6.81
N GLY A 236 0.20 1.35 5.58
CA GLY A 236 -0.99 0.85 4.88
C GLY A 236 -0.62 0.09 3.62
N ASP A 237 -1.59 -0.32 2.83
CA ASP A 237 -1.43 -0.98 1.53
C ASP A 237 -0.40 -2.11 1.53
N TRP A 238 0.55 -2.12 0.57
CA TRP A 238 1.67 -3.07 0.58
C TRP A 238 2.56 -2.91 1.81
N GLY A 239 2.67 -1.69 2.36
CA GLY A 239 3.37 -1.47 3.62
C GLY A 239 2.77 -2.28 4.77
N ALA A 240 1.45 -2.37 4.88
CA ALA A 240 0.77 -3.20 5.87
C ALA A 240 1.07 -4.70 5.69
N ILE A 241 1.07 -5.18 4.42
CA ILE A 241 1.39 -6.58 4.10
C ILE A 241 2.86 -6.90 4.43
N ILE A 242 3.79 -6.01 4.03
CA ILE A 242 5.22 -6.16 4.31
C ILE A 242 5.48 -6.11 5.83
N ASN A 243 4.87 -5.18 6.54
CA ASN A 243 4.99 -5.04 7.99
C ASN A 243 4.48 -6.28 8.73
N ARG A 244 3.45 -6.94 8.19
CA ARG A 244 2.95 -8.22 8.73
C ARG A 244 3.99 -9.33 8.60
N TYR A 245 4.73 -9.38 7.47
CA TYR A 245 5.86 -10.32 7.33
C TYR A 245 7.03 -9.93 8.24
N LEU A 246 7.32 -8.64 8.43
CA LEU A 246 8.31 -8.18 9.39
C LEU A 246 7.97 -8.66 10.80
N ALA A 247 6.72 -8.46 11.24
CA ALA A 247 6.26 -8.86 12.56
C ALA A 247 6.28 -10.39 12.75
N ASN A 248 5.97 -11.17 11.70
CA ASN A 248 6.02 -12.61 11.75
C ASN A 248 7.45 -13.19 11.80
N ASN A 249 8.38 -12.56 11.06
CA ASN A 249 9.73 -13.10 10.86
C ASN A 249 10.76 -12.52 11.84
N TYR A 250 10.53 -11.32 12.38
CA TYR A 250 11.44 -10.59 13.27
C TYR A 250 10.75 -10.00 14.51
N PRO A 251 9.89 -10.75 15.24
CA PRO A 251 9.09 -10.18 16.34
C PRO A 251 9.95 -9.54 17.41
N ASP A 252 11.11 -10.12 17.74
CA ASP A 252 12.03 -9.62 18.78
C ASP A 252 12.69 -8.28 18.43
N ARG A 253 12.61 -7.87 17.15
CA ARG A 253 13.16 -6.59 16.66
C ARG A 253 12.11 -5.47 16.72
N LEU A 254 10.84 -5.76 17.00
CA LEU A 254 9.77 -4.81 16.89
C LEU A 254 9.25 -4.36 18.26
N ILE A 255 9.23 -3.05 18.48
CA ILE A 255 8.56 -2.41 19.62
C ILE A 255 7.04 -2.54 19.45
N GLY A 256 6.53 -2.34 18.25
CA GLY A 256 5.12 -2.45 17.91
C GLY A 256 4.86 -2.22 16.43
N LEU A 257 3.69 -2.65 15.98
CA LEU A 257 3.15 -2.50 14.64
C LEU A 257 1.90 -1.60 14.68
N HIS A 258 1.90 -0.50 13.94
CA HIS A 258 0.68 0.27 13.68
C HIS A 258 0.24 0.11 12.22
N SER A 259 -1.05 -0.09 11.98
CA SER A 259 -1.57 -0.24 10.61
C SER A 259 -2.87 0.52 10.40
N ASN A 260 -2.94 1.29 9.32
CA ASN A 260 -4.19 1.88 8.83
C ASN A 260 -4.94 0.95 7.87
N MET A 261 -4.33 -0.15 7.42
CA MET A 261 -4.98 -1.24 6.68
C MET A 261 -4.67 -2.58 7.35
N VAL A 262 -5.24 -2.82 8.53
CA VAL A 262 -5.01 -4.09 9.26
C VAL A 262 -5.74 -5.24 8.57
N LEU A 263 -5.01 -6.32 8.27
CA LEU A 263 -5.54 -7.47 7.52
C LEU A 263 -5.69 -8.70 8.41
N ALA A 264 -6.91 -9.18 8.60
CA ALA A 264 -7.18 -10.47 9.23
C ALA A 264 -8.30 -11.23 8.50
N ASN A 265 -8.16 -12.55 8.47
CA ASN A 265 -9.21 -13.43 7.95
C ASN A 265 -10.33 -13.61 8.98
N PRO A 266 -11.55 -13.94 8.55
CA PRO A 266 -12.60 -14.36 9.47
C PRO A 266 -12.08 -15.51 10.35
N PRO A 267 -12.12 -15.39 11.69
CA PRO A 267 -11.62 -16.41 12.59
C PRO A 267 -12.44 -17.70 12.48
N ALA A 268 -11.80 -18.84 12.77
CA ALA A 268 -12.48 -20.14 12.81
C ALA A 268 -13.51 -20.20 13.95
N ASP A 269 -13.24 -19.52 15.06
CA ASP A 269 -14.17 -19.37 16.18
C ASP A 269 -15.40 -18.54 15.73
N GLU A 270 -16.57 -19.16 15.80
CA GLU A 270 -17.83 -18.56 15.37
C GLU A 270 -18.26 -17.38 16.26
N ALA A 271 -17.95 -17.42 17.55
CA ALA A 271 -18.27 -16.33 18.45
C ALA A 271 -17.46 -15.07 18.12
N LEU A 272 -16.17 -15.21 17.87
CA LEU A 272 -15.32 -14.09 17.42
C LEU A 272 -15.70 -13.62 16.01
N ARG A 273 -15.98 -14.54 15.10
CA ARG A 273 -16.38 -14.21 13.73
C ARG A 273 -17.65 -13.37 13.67
N ASN A 274 -18.59 -13.63 14.55
CA ASN A 274 -19.88 -12.95 14.60
C ASN A 274 -19.92 -11.77 15.58
N ASN A 275 -18.85 -11.56 16.36
CA ASN A 275 -18.74 -10.43 17.28
C ASN A 275 -18.29 -9.16 16.54
N VAL A 276 -19.12 -8.70 15.63
CA VAL A 276 -18.88 -7.51 14.80
C VAL A 276 -19.96 -6.49 15.12
N SER A 277 -19.56 -5.25 15.42
CA SER A 277 -20.52 -4.16 15.68
C SER A 277 -21.31 -3.80 14.41
N GLU A 278 -22.47 -3.19 14.59
CA GLU A 278 -23.29 -2.72 13.45
C GLU A 278 -22.53 -1.71 12.59
N ALA A 279 -21.76 -0.82 13.19
CA ALA A 279 -20.95 0.17 12.49
C ALA A 279 -19.86 -0.51 11.61
N GLU A 280 -19.12 -1.47 12.17
CA GLU A 280 -18.11 -2.23 11.42
C GLU A 280 -18.72 -3.05 10.30
N SER A 281 -19.88 -3.70 10.54
CA SER A 281 -20.57 -4.49 9.52
C SER A 281 -21.03 -3.61 8.36
N THR A 282 -21.67 -2.50 8.67
CA THR A 282 -22.19 -1.54 7.67
C THR A 282 -21.04 -1.00 6.80
N LEU A 283 -19.97 -0.55 7.44
CA LEU A 283 -18.80 -0.01 6.76
C LEU A 283 -18.13 -1.07 5.88
N ARG A 284 -17.90 -2.26 6.42
CA ARG A 284 -17.29 -3.38 5.70
C ARG A 284 -18.12 -3.82 4.51
N GLU A 285 -19.43 -3.91 4.65
CA GLU A 285 -20.34 -4.29 3.57
C GLU A 285 -20.34 -3.26 2.44
N ALA A 286 -20.40 -1.96 2.77
CA ALA A 286 -20.33 -0.87 1.82
C ALA A 286 -19.01 -0.88 1.05
N ARG A 287 -17.86 -0.98 1.75
CA ARG A 287 -16.53 -1.01 1.10
C ARG A 287 -16.31 -2.28 0.30
N THR A 288 -16.79 -3.43 0.76
CA THR A 288 -16.70 -4.68 0.00
C THR A 288 -17.51 -4.59 -1.31
N ALA A 289 -18.71 -4.01 -1.28
CA ALA A 289 -19.54 -3.82 -2.47
C ALA A 289 -18.88 -2.86 -3.47
N TYR A 290 -18.31 -1.75 -2.97
CA TYR A 290 -17.56 -0.80 -3.79
C TYR A 290 -16.34 -1.46 -4.45
N MET A 291 -15.50 -2.13 -3.68
CA MET A 291 -14.27 -2.75 -4.15
C MET A 291 -14.49 -3.89 -5.15
N GLN A 292 -15.67 -4.50 -5.22
CA GLN A 292 -15.96 -5.51 -6.25
C GLN A 292 -15.83 -4.96 -7.69
N ASN A 293 -16.07 -3.67 -7.88
CA ASN A 293 -15.94 -3.00 -9.17
C ASN A 293 -14.55 -2.36 -9.39
N GLU A 294 -13.75 -2.22 -8.32
CA GLU A 294 -12.48 -1.50 -8.33
C GLU A 294 -11.23 -2.38 -8.48
N VAL A 295 -11.39 -3.71 -8.57
CA VAL A 295 -10.25 -4.66 -8.58
C VAL A 295 -9.59 -4.85 -9.94
N GLY A 296 -10.04 -4.18 -10.99
CA GLY A 296 -9.53 -4.35 -12.36
C GLY A 296 -8.01 -4.14 -12.46
N TYR A 297 -7.49 -3.09 -11.82
CA TYR A 297 -6.07 -2.78 -11.78
C TYR A 297 -5.23 -3.92 -11.18
N GLN A 298 -5.69 -4.52 -10.06
CA GLN A 298 -5.01 -5.65 -9.41
C GLN A 298 -4.94 -6.85 -10.36
N GLN A 299 -6.01 -7.15 -11.09
CA GLN A 299 -6.05 -8.30 -12.01
C GLN A 299 -5.03 -8.15 -13.13
N ILE A 300 -4.86 -6.94 -13.66
CA ILE A 300 -3.85 -6.65 -14.66
C ILE A 300 -2.44 -6.73 -14.05
N GLN A 301 -2.19 -6.06 -12.92
CA GLN A 301 -0.87 -5.99 -12.29
C GLN A 301 -0.39 -7.34 -11.76
N ARG A 302 -1.29 -8.18 -11.23
CA ARG A 302 -0.94 -9.54 -10.76
C ARG A 302 -0.74 -10.57 -11.86
N THR A 303 -1.11 -10.28 -13.10
CA THR A 303 -1.05 -11.23 -14.21
C THR A 303 -0.14 -10.79 -15.34
N LYS A 304 -0.20 -9.53 -15.77
CA LYS A 304 0.50 -8.97 -16.92
C LYS A 304 1.04 -7.56 -16.69
N PRO A 305 1.80 -7.30 -15.61
CA PRO A 305 2.30 -5.95 -15.29
C PRO A 305 3.16 -5.36 -16.42
N GLN A 306 3.95 -6.19 -17.09
CA GLN A 306 4.83 -5.74 -18.18
C GLN A 306 4.05 -5.17 -19.36
N SER A 307 2.90 -5.77 -19.73
CA SER A 307 2.11 -5.29 -20.87
C SER A 307 1.47 -3.93 -20.61
N LEU A 308 1.00 -3.71 -19.36
CA LEU A 308 0.49 -2.42 -18.91
C LEU A 308 1.60 -1.35 -18.91
N GLY A 309 2.78 -1.73 -18.45
CA GLY A 309 3.92 -0.85 -18.28
C GLY A 309 4.35 -0.12 -19.54
N TYR A 310 4.26 -0.74 -20.73
CA TYR A 310 4.62 -0.07 -21.99
C TYR A 310 3.80 1.21 -22.22
N GLY A 311 2.51 1.20 -21.91
CA GLY A 311 1.65 2.37 -22.06
C GLY A 311 1.88 3.41 -20.96
N LEU A 312 1.98 2.97 -19.71
CA LEU A 312 2.11 3.87 -18.56
C LEU A 312 3.50 4.51 -18.45
N ASN A 313 4.55 3.83 -18.93
CA ASN A 313 5.92 4.36 -18.91
C ASN A 313 6.19 5.32 -20.09
N ASP A 314 5.34 5.31 -21.12
CA ASP A 314 5.49 6.16 -22.30
C ASP A 314 4.54 7.36 -22.33
N SER A 315 3.41 7.29 -21.65
CA SER A 315 2.37 8.32 -21.63
C SER A 315 2.23 8.92 -20.23
N PRO A 316 2.62 10.20 -20.00
CA PRO A 316 2.36 10.87 -18.71
C PRO A 316 0.87 10.97 -18.42
N ALA A 317 0.04 11.20 -19.43
CA ALA A 317 -1.42 11.22 -19.28
C ALA A 317 -1.98 9.83 -18.87
N GLY A 318 -1.47 8.76 -19.47
CA GLY A 318 -1.86 7.41 -19.09
C GLY A 318 -1.44 7.06 -17.67
N LEU A 319 -0.23 7.45 -17.25
CA LEU A 319 0.27 7.29 -15.89
C LEU A 319 -0.58 8.06 -14.89
N ALA A 320 -0.83 9.36 -15.16
CA ALA A 320 -1.66 10.21 -14.30
C ALA A 320 -3.07 9.63 -14.14
N ALA A 321 -3.71 9.23 -15.24
CA ALA A 321 -5.03 8.60 -15.20
C ALA A 321 -5.04 7.32 -14.35
N TRP A 322 -4.05 6.45 -14.49
CA TRP A 322 -3.96 5.18 -13.77
C TRP A 322 -3.77 5.35 -12.26
N ILE A 323 -3.03 6.38 -11.84
CA ILE A 323 -2.75 6.68 -10.44
C ILE A 323 -3.89 7.49 -9.81
N VAL A 324 -4.33 8.57 -10.46
CA VAL A 324 -5.29 9.51 -9.86
C VAL A 324 -6.67 8.87 -9.66
N GLU A 325 -7.04 7.89 -10.51
CA GLU A 325 -8.26 7.11 -10.33
C GLU A 325 -8.27 6.40 -8.97
N LYS A 326 -7.09 5.93 -8.46
CA LYS A 326 -6.99 5.29 -7.15
C LYS A 326 -7.05 6.31 -6.02
N PHE A 327 -6.44 7.47 -6.18
CA PHE A 327 -6.62 8.57 -5.24
C PHE A 327 -8.09 8.96 -5.13
N HIS A 328 -8.81 9.08 -6.24
CA HIS A 328 -10.25 9.35 -6.22
C HIS A 328 -11.05 8.23 -5.54
N GLY A 329 -10.83 6.98 -5.91
CA GLY A 329 -11.65 5.86 -5.44
C GLY A 329 -11.40 5.43 -4.00
N TRP A 330 -10.24 5.81 -3.42
CA TRP A 330 -9.81 5.35 -2.09
C TRP A 330 -9.74 6.46 -1.04
N THR A 331 -10.16 7.67 -1.39
CA THR A 331 -10.28 8.82 -0.50
C THR A 331 -11.70 8.88 0.08
N ASP A 332 -11.85 9.45 1.26
CA ASP A 332 -13.13 9.63 1.94
C ASP A 332 -13.93 10.77 1.32
N MET A 333 -14.52 10.49 0.17
CA MET A 333 -15.35 11.45 -0.54
C MET A 333 -16.84 11.16 -0.33
N PRO A 334 -17.70 12.19 -0.24
CA PRO A 334 -19.14 12.00 -0.15
C PRO A 334 -19.66 11.17 -1.32
N GLN A 335 -20.40 10.08 -1.02
CA GLN A 335 -20.98 9.23 -2.05
C GLN A 335 -21.92 10.03 -2.95
N GLY A 336 -21.74 9.93 -4.27
CA GLY A 336 -22.61 10.54 -5.27
C GLY A 336 -22.43 12.05 -5.46
N ALA A 337 -21.46 12.67 -4.77
CA ALA A 337 -20.92 13.93 -5.20
C ALA A 337 -19.96 13.67 -6.36
N ASP A 338 -19.93 14.55 -7.35
CA ASP A 338 -18.72 14.80 -8.14
C ASP A 338 -17.69 15.36 -7.13
N GLY A 339 -17.15 14.44 -6.29
CA GLY A 339 -16.27 14.77 -5.19
C GLY A 339 -15.03 15.37 -5.82
N ASP A 340 -14.80 16.63 -5.53
CA ASP A 340 -13.62 17.33 -5.99
C ASP A 340 -12.43 16.78 -5.20
N LEU A 341 -11.60 15.97 -5.86
CA LEU A 341 -10.39 15.39 -5.28
C LEU A 341 -9.46 16.49 -4.73
N ASP A 342 -9.53 17.68 -5.31
CA ASP A 342 -8.78 18.86 -4.88
C ASP A 342 -9.18 19.39 -3.50
N ASN A 343 -10.29 18.92 -2.92
CA ASN A 343 -10.64 19.21 -1.53
C ASN A 343 -9.85 18.34 -0.52
N HIS A 344 -9.22 17.27 -0.97
CA HIS A 344 -8.49 16.31 -0.13
C HIS A 344 -6.98 16.37 -0.37
N PHE A 345 -6.58 16.59 -1.62
CA PHE A 345 -5.19 16.72 -2.03
C PHE A 345 -5.02 17.92 -2.95
N THR A 346 -3.93 18.64 -2.80
CA THR A 346 -3.56 19.65 -3.79
C THR A 346 -3.09 18.96 -5.08
N LYS A 347 -3.21 19.66 -6.21
CA LYS A 347 -2.65 19.16 -7.48
C LYS A 347 -1.15 18.92 -7.38
N ASP A 348 -0.43 19.74 -6.59
CA ASP A 348 1.01 19.55 -6.36
C ASP A 348 1.31 18.25 -5.62
N GLU A 349 0.55 17.88 -4.60
CA GLU A 349 0.70 16.60 -3.89
C GLU A 349 0.48 15.41 -4.82
N LEU A 350 -0.60 15.42 -5.61
CA LEU A 350 -0.89 14.37 -6.57
C LEU A 350 0.21 14.27 -7.64
N LEU A 351 0.60 15.41 -8.21
CA LEU A 351 1.59 15.47 -9.28
C LEU A 351 3.01 15.20 -8.78
N THR A 352 3.33 15.52 -7.55
CA THR A 352 4.61 15.14 -6.93
C THR A 352 4.74 13.62 -6.90
N ASN A 353 3.72 12.92 -6.39
CA ASN A 353 3.72 11.46 -6.38
C ASN A 353 3.78 10.88 -7.80
N ILE A 354 2.96 11.38 -8.73
CA ILE A 354 2.94 10.93 -10.14
C ILE A 354 4.28 11.21 -10.82
N SER A 355 4.89 12.39 -10.57
CA SER A 355 6.18 12.77 -11.15
C SER A 355 7.33 11.92 -10.63
N ILE A 356 7.30 11.47 -9.37
CA ILE A 356 8.27 10.48 -8.85
C ILE A 356 8.21 9.21 -9.72
N TYR A 357 7.01 8.65 -9.96
CA TYR A 357 6.86 7.48 -10.83
C TYR A 357 7.33 7.75 -12.26
N TRP A 358 7.04 8.93 -12.79
CA TRP A 358 7.42 9.31 -14.14
C TRP A 358 8.93 9.42 -14.31
N PHE A 359 9.61 10.24 -13.49
CA PHE A 359 11.03 10.50 -13.62
C PHE A 359 11.90 9.30 -13.26
N THR A 360 11.42 8.42 -12.39
CA THR A 360 12.13 7.18 -12.04
C THR A 360 11.74 5.99 -12.92
N GLU A 361 10.72 6.14 -13.79
CA GLU A 361 10.18 5.07 -14.64
C GLU A 361 9.79 3.81 -13.85
N THR A 362 9.24 3.97 -12.64
CA THR A 362 9.00 2.86 -11.71
C THR A 362 7.59 2.28 -11.75
N ILE A 363 6.71 2.78 -12.60
CA ILE A 363 5.33 2.25 -12.66
C ILE A 363 5.27 0.75 -12.98
N THR A 364 6.15 0.26 -13.86
CA THR A 364 6.19 -1.17 -14.21
C THR A 364 6.82 -2.01 -13.12
N SER A 365 7.96 -1.56 -12.55
CA SER A 365 8.67 -2.30 -11.50
C SER A 365 7.85 -2.36 -10.21
N SER A 366 7.17 -1.28 -9.85
CA SER A 366 6.28 -1.25 -8.69
C SER A 366 5.07 -2.19 -8.85
N ALA A 367 4.48 -2.26 -10.04
CA ALA A 367 3.37 -3.17 -10.32
C ALA A 367 3.76 -4.67 -10.21
N ARG A 368 5.05 -5.01 -10.29
CA ARG A 368 5.52 -6.41 -10.17
C ARG A 368 5.27 -6.99 -8.80
N ILE A 369 5.14 -6.19 -7.73
CA ILE A 369 4.84 -6.69 -6.38
C ILE A 369 3.52 -7.49 -6.38
N TYR A 370 2.52 -7.08 -7.15
CA TYR A 370 1.26 -7.82 -7.30
C TYR A 370 1.46 -9.19 -7.95
N TYR A 371 2.32 -9.26 -8.96
CA TYR A 371 2.65 -10.53 -9.63
C TYR A 371 3.42 -11.44 -8.69
N GLU A 372 4.48 -10.95 -8.07
CA GLU A 372 5.36 -11.70 -7.17
C GLU A 372 4.60 -12.18 -5.93
N SER A 373 3.74 -11.35 -5.34
CA SER A 373 2.86 -11.76 -4.23
C SER A 373 1.95 -12.94 -4.60
N SER A 374 1.53 -13.03 -5.87
CA SER A 374 0.61 -14.09 -6.32
C SER A 374 1.32 -15.37 -6.78
N LYS A 375 2.63 -15.35 -6.99
CA LYS A 375 3.41 -16.43 -7.61
C LYS A 375 4.49 -17.00 -6.71
N THR A 376 5.05 -16.18 -5.82
CA THR A 376 6.11 -16.62 -4.91
C THR A 376 5.48 -17.34 -3.71
N PRO A 377 5.89 -18.58 -3.43
CA PRO A 377 5.44 -19.28 -2.21
C PRO A 377 5.86 -18.53 -0.95
N VAL A 378 4.98 -18.48 0.04
CA VAL A 378 5.28 -17.94 1.36
C VAL A 378 6.15 -18.95 2.12
N ALA A 379 7.30 -18.49 2.62
CA ALA A 379 8.23 -19.37 3.33
C ALA A 379 7.74 -19.70 4.74
N LYS A 380 7.21 -18.71 5.48
CA LYS A 380 6.66 -18.89 6.82
C LYS A 380 5.20 -18.39 6.84
N PRO A 381 4.22 -19.29 6.95
CA PRO A 381 2.81 -18.89 7.09
C PRO A 381 2.60 -18.00 8.32
N ILE A 382 1.73 -17.01 8.17
CA ILE A 382 1.37 -16.09 9.25
C ILE A 382 0.09 -16.62 9.89
N GLU A 383 0.21 -17.15 11.11
CA GLU A 383 -0.94 -17.64 11.89
C GLU A 383 -1.42 -16.58 12.88
N TYR A 384 -0.50 -16.04 13.67
CA TYR A 384 -0.75 -15.01 14.68
C TYR A 384 0.46 -14.07 14.77
N ILE A 385 0.23 -12.81 15.06
CA ILE A 385 1.27 -11.79 15.23
C ILE A 385 1.36 -11.43 16.73
N ASP A 386 2.44 -11.88 17.37
CA ASP A 386 2.70 -11.64 18.80
C ASP A 386 3.22 -10.23 19.10
N VAL A 387 3.52 -9.44 18.08
CA VAL A 387 3.99 -8.05 18.24
C VAL A 387 2.82 -7.15 18.67
N PRO A 388 2.97 -6.31 19.71
CA PRO A 388 1.95 -5.34 20.09
C PRO A 388 1.46 -4.54 18.87
N THR A 389 0.16 -4.56 18.62
CA THR A 389 -0.44 -4.01 17.41
C THR A 389 -1.45 -2.92 17.71
N GLY A 390 -1.34 -1.80 17.00
CA GLY A 390 -2.32 -0.74 16.88
C GLY A 390 -2.97 -0.74 15.50
N ALA A 391 -4.27 -0.47 15.45
CA ALA A 391 -5.02 -0.39 14.20
C ALA A 391 -5.91 0.86 14.19
N ALA A 392 -5.78 1.68 13.14
CA ALA A 392 -6.68 2.78 12.82
C ALA A 392 -7.43 2.43 11.54
N VAL A 393 -8.75 2.22 11.63
CA VAL A 393 -9.59 1.82 10.50
C VAL A 393 -10.31 3.04 9.96
N TYR A 394 -9.86 3.52 8.81
CA TYR A 394 -10.44 4.68 8.14
C TYR A 394 -11.65 4.27 7.29
N PRO A 395 -12.72 5.11 7.22
CA PRO A 395 -13.98 4.73 6.57
C PRO A 395 -13.86 4.44 5.07
N ALA A 396 -12.95 5.10 4.37
CA ALA A 396 -12.72 4.88 2.94
C ALA A 396 -11.53 3.97 2.63
N GLU A 397 -10.97 3.26 3.65
CA GLU A 397 -9.93 2.25 3.40
C GLU A 397 -10.47 1.10 2.53
N ILE A 398 -9.61 0.53 1.69
CA ILE A 398 -9.99 -0.55 0.75
C ILE A 398 -10.36 -1.87 1.43
N TYR A 399 -9.83 -2.14 2.63
CA TYR A 399 -10.16 -3.31 3.45
C TYR A 399 -10.57 -2.90 4.86
N ILE A 400 -11.79 -3.23 5.24
CA ILE A 400 -12.30 -3.03 6.58
C ILE A 400 -12.28 -4.36 7.34
N THR A 401 -11.46 -4.44 8.37
CA THR A 401 -11.34 -5.64 9.20
C THR A 401 -11.93 -5.38 10.59
N PRO A 402 -12.98 -6.12 11.00
CA PRO A 402 -13.60 -5.97 12.31
C PRO A 402 -12.60 -6.21 13.46
N LYS A 403 -12.77 -5.49 14.55
CA LYS A 403 -11.90 -5.56 15.74
C LYS A 403 -11.71 -7.00 16.23
N SER A 404 -12.80 -7.77 16.36
CA SER A 404 -12.73 -9.16 16.84
C SER A 404 -11.91 -10.08 15.94
N TRP A 405 -11.83 -9.77 14.63
CA TRP A 405 -10.98 -10.52 13.72
C TRP A 405 -9.51 -10.13 13.86
N VAL A 406 -9.26 -8.85 14.11
CA VAL A 406 -7.90 -8.39 14.42
C VAL A 406 -7.40 -9.00 15.73
N GLU A 407 -8.23 -9.00 16.80
CA GLU A 407 -7.93 -9.65 18.07
C GLU A 407 -7.61 -11.15 17.95
N ALA A 408 -8.23 -11.82 16.99
CA ALA A 408 -7.96 -13.24 16.72
C ALA A 408 -6.64 -13.48 15.97
N ALA A 409 -6.06 -12.47 15.33
CA ALA A 409 -4.89 -12.60 14.47
C ALA A 409 -3.65 -11.83 14.95
N TYR A 410 -3.81 -10.92 15.94
CA TYR A 410 -2.74 -10.04 16.43
C TYR A 410 -2.81 -9.85 17.95
N ASP A 411 -1.69 -9.51 18.58
CA ASP A 411 -1.66 -8.94 19.94
C ASP A 411 -2.15 -7.49 19.88
N LEU A 412 -3.46 -7.34 19.71
CA LEU A 412 -4.13 -6.05 19.53
C LEU A 412 -4.17 -5.26 20.85
N ARG A 413 -3.50 -4.10 20.89
CA ARG A 413 -3.42 -3.22 22.05
C ARG A 413 -4.21 -1.93 21.88
N HIS A 414 -4.44 -1.52 20.64
CA HIS A 414 -5.15 -0.29 20.29
C HIS A 414 -5.96 -0.53 19.01
N TYR A 415 -7.20 -0.03 19.00
CA TYR A 415 -8.06 -0.10 17.81
C TYR A 415 -8.99 1.10 17.79
N THR A 416 -8.92 1.87 16.71
CA THR A 416 -9.80 3.01 16.49
C THR A 416 -10.54 2.85 15.19
N LEU A 417 -11.87 2.99 15.23
CA LEU A 417 -12.68 3.22 14.04
C LEU A 417 -12.72 4.74 13.83
N MET A 418 -12.03 5.19 12.77
CA MET A 418 -11.86 6.61 12.50
C MET A 418 -13.14 7.22 11.94
N ASP A 419 -13.39 8.50 12.27
CA ASP A 419 -14.60 9.22 11.85
C ASP A 419 -14.53 9.65 10.36
N GLN A 420 -13.32 9.87 9.83
CA GLN A 420 -13.08 10.36 8.48
C GLN A 420 -11.71 9.91 7.97
N GLY A 421 -11.53 9.96 6.65
CA GLY A 421 -10.29 9.63 5.96
C GLY A 421 -10.36 8.31 5.20
N GLY A 422 -9.38 8.09 4.34
CA GLY A 422 -9.30 6.96 3.44
C GLY A 422 -7.96 6.25 3.48
N HIS A 423 -7.63 5.68 2.35
CA HIS A 423 -6.46 4.82 2.15
C HIS A 423 -5.13 5.54 2.34
N PHE A 424 -5.03 6.77 1.85
CA PHE A 424 -3.82 7.59 1.93
C PHE A 424 -3.76 8.41 3.22
N ALA A 425 -4.07 7.76 4.36
CA ALA A 425 -4.34 8.39 5.64
C ALA A 425 -3.26 9.39 6.10
N ALA A 426 -1.98 9.09 5.91
CA ALA A 426 -0.88 9.96 6.30
C ALA A 426 -0.84 11.28 5.51
N LEU A 427 -1.30 11.26 4.26
CA LEU A 427 -1.37 12.43 3.39
C LEU A 427 -2.72 13.17 3.52
N GLU A 428 -3.82 12.40 3.61
CA GLU A 428 -5.20 12.91 3.67
C GLU A 428 -5.57 13.47 5.05
N GLN A 429 -5.14 12.78 6.13
CA GLN A 429 -5.49 13.09 7.52
C GLN A 429 -4.25 13.08 8.43
N PRO A 430 -3.20 13.90 8.14
CA PRO A 430 -1.91 13.81 8.82
C PRO A 430 -2.01 14.00 10.34
N GLU A 431 -2.84 14.92 10.84
CA GLU A 431 -3.00 15.17 12.27
C GLU A 431 -3.59 13.96 12.99
N SER A 432 -4.65 13.37 12.45
CA SER A 432 -5.27 12.19 13.06
C SER A 432 -4.36 10.98 12.98
N TYR A 433 -3.63 10.81 11.89
CA TYR A 433 -2.65 9.73 11.73
C TYR A 433 -1.51 9.84 12.77
N ILE A 434 -0.94 11.03 12.98
CA ILE A 434 0.07 11.29 14.01
C ILE A 434 -0.49 11.02 15.42
N ASN A 435 -1.73 11.45 15.70
CA ASN A 435 -2.37 11.23 16.99
C ASN A 435 -2.59 9.73 17.26
N GLU A 436 -2.96 8.95 16.26
CA GLU A 436 -3.10 7.49 16.39
C GLU A 436 -1.76 6.82 16.68
N LEU A 437 -0.70 7.17 15.93
CA LEU A 437 0.66 6.69 16.23
C LEU A 437 1.07 7.01 17.68
N ASN A 438 0.91 8.26 18.09
CA ASN A 438 1.29 8.68 19.42
C ASN A 438 0.47 7.99 20.50
N THR A 439 -0.84 7.82 20.31
CA THR A 439 -1.73 7.14 21.26
C THR A 439 -1.32 5.69 21.43
N PHE A 440 -1.04 5.00 20.35
CA PHE A 440 -0.62 3.60 20.42
C PHE A 440 0.79 3.45 21.01
N PHE A 441 1.80 4.16 20.49
CA PHE A 441 3.17 3.95 20.94
C PHE A 441 3.44 4.46 22.38
N ARG A 442 2.64 5.37 22.91
CA ARG A 442 2.68 5.73 24.35
C ARG A 442 2.36 4.55 25.27
N LEU A 443 1.63 3.54 24.81
CA LEU A 443 1.35 2.32 25.57
C LEU A 443 2.58 1.41 25.70
N LEU A 444 3.60 1.63 24.86
CA LEU A 444 4.76 0.76 24.69
C LEU A 444 6.09 1.43 25.12
N ARG A 445 6.03 2.70 25.58
CA ARG A 445 7.17 3.48 26.11
C ARG A 445 7.47 3.17 27.56
#